data_165a96e298074c210ed1b569ba91dbf8
#
_entry.id   165a96e298074c210ed1b569ba91dbf8
#
_cell.length_a   1.000
_cell.length_b   1.000
_cell.length_c   1.000
_cell.angle_alpha   90.00
_cell.angle_beta   90.00
_cell.angle_gamma   90.00
#
_symmetry.space_group_name_H-M   'P 1'
#
loop_
_entity.id
_entity.type
_entity.pdbx_description
1 polymer ?
#
loop_
_entity_poly.entity_id
_entity_poly.type
_entity_poly.pdbx_seq_one_letter_code
_entity_poly.pdbx_strand_id
1 'polypeptide(L)'
;MSDGVGFVAWRAAQQALVERALNDWVSPDAPAGLGLAMRYAVLDGGKRLRPLLVLAACEAVQGHAGTALRAACAVELIHAYSLVHDDMPCMDNDVLRRGKPTVHVQFGEAQA
;
A
#
# COMPACT_ATOMS: atom_id res chain seq x y z
N MET A 1 -13.77 -25.68 2.50
CA MET A 1 -14.06 -25.01 3.31
C MET A 1 -14.54 -23.95 2.97
N SER A 2 -14.60 -23.37 2.86
CA SER A 2 -14.61 -22.52 3.60
C SER A 2 -15.72 -21.79 3.55
N ASP A 3 -15.97 -21.36 4.43
CA ASP A 3 -17.01 -20.54 4.67
C ASP A 3 -16.52 -19.11 4.73
N GLY A 4 -17.41 -18.17 4.94
CA GLY A 4 -17.05 -16.78 5.02
C GLY A 4 -16.18 -16.47 6.22
N VAL A 5 -16.29 -17.27 7.28
CA VAL A 5 -15.50 -17.09 8.48
C VAL A 5 -14.03 -17.39 8.19
N GLY A 6 -13.76 -18.49 7.49
CA GLY A 6 -12.39 -18.84 7.10
C GLY A 6 -11.76 -17.78 6.20
N PHE A 7 -12.50 -17.28 5.24
CA PHE A 7 -12.02 -16.24 4.36
C PHE A 7 -11.76 -14.93 5.12
N VAL A 8 -12.67 -14.54 6.00
CA VAL A 8 -12.51 -13.31 6.79
C VAL A 8 -11.24 -13.39 7.65
N ALA A 9 -11.02 -14.53 8.31
CA ALA A 9 -9.82 -14.72 9.12
C ALA A 9 -8.55 -14.70 8.28
N TRP A 10 -8.56 -15.35 7.13
CA TRP A 10 -7.43 -15.36 6.21
C TRP A 10 -7.12 -13.93 5.74
N ARG A 11 -8.14 -13.19 5.32
CA ARG A 11 -7.97 -11.82 4.84
C ARG A 11 -7.37 -10.93 5.91
N ALA A 12 -7.90 -11.01 7.14
CA ALA A 12 -7.40 -10.19 8.24
C ALA A 12 -5.94 -10.49 8.54
N ALA A 13 -5.56 -11.77 8.54
CA ALA A 13 -4.18 -12.17 8.80
C ALA A 13 -3.23 -11.67 7.70
N GLN A 14 -3.65 -11.78 6.43
CA GLN A 14 -2.82 -11.34 5.32
C GLN A 14 -2.71 -9.81 5.28
N GLN A 15 -3.79 -9.09 5.57
CA GLN A 15 -3.74 -7.63 5.66
C GLN A 15 -2.77 -7.18 6.75
N ALA A 16 -2.81 -7.80 7.91
CA ALA A 16 -1.90 -7.48 9.00
C ALA A 16 -0.44 -7.74 8.61
N LEU A 17 -0.19 -8.82 7.89
CA LEU A 17 1.14 -9.16 7.42
C LEU A 17 1.67 -8.11 6.44
N VAL A 18 0.84 -7.67 5.50
CA VAL A 18 1.19 -6.64 4.52
C VAL A 18 1.44 -5.30 5.22
N GLU A 19 0.57 -4.90 6.14
CA GLU A 19 0.75 -3.64 6.87
C GLU A 19 2.07 -3.63 7.64
N ARG A 20 2.40 -4.72 8.29
CA ARG A 20 3.64 -4.84 9.05
C ARG A 20 4.86 -4.76 8.12
N ALA A 21 4.81 -5.46 7.00
CA ALA A 21 5.90 -5.43 6.03
C ALA A 21 6.09 -4.04 5.43
N LEU A 22 5.02 -3.36 5.06
CA LEU A 22 5.10 -1.99 4.54
C LEU A 22 5.67 -1.05 5.60
N ASN A 23 5.21 -1.18 6.84
CA ASN A 23 5.71 -0.35 7.94
C ASN A 23 7.21 -0.54 8.16
N ASP A 24 7.70 -1.78 8.04
CA ASP A 24 9.11 -2.09 8.27
C ASP A 24 9.99 -1.71 7.08
N TRP A 25 9.48 -1.84 5.85
CA TRP A 25 10.30 -1.67 4.65
C TRP A 25 10.28 -0.26 4.09
N VAL A 26 9.24 0.53 4.38
CA VAL A 26 9.21 1.94 3.95
C VAL A 26 9.75 2.80 5.08
N SER A 27 11.06 3.07 5.02
CA SER A 27 11.77 3.76 6.09
C SER A 27 11.40 5.24 6.16
N PRO A 28 11.22 5.82 7.36
CA PRO A 28 11.03 7.25 7.51
C PRO A 28 12.32 8.04 7.28
N ASP A 29 13.47 7.35 7.21
CA ASP A 29 14.78 7.97 7.20
C ASP A 29 15.31 8.29 5.80
N ALA A 30 14.53 8.04 4.75
CA ALA A 30 14.95 8.40 3.40
C ALA A 30 15.21 9.90 3.31
N PRO A 31 16.24 10.33 2.54
CA PRO A 31 16.70 11.72 2.58
C PRO A 31 15.67 12.72 2.07
N ALA A 32 15.86 13.98 2.46
CA ALA A 32 15.07 15.13 2.01
C ALA A 32 13.58 15.03 2.36
N GLY A 33 13.24 14.27 3.41
CA GLY A 33 11.84 14.09 3.82
C GLY A 33 11.07 13.11 2.96
N LEU A 34 11.70 12.48 1.99
CA LEU A 34 11.03 11.54 1.07
C LEU A 34 10.42 10.36 1.82
N GLY A 35 11.10 9.85 2.84
CA GLY A 35 10.60 8.73 3.62
C GLY A 35 9.27 9.03 4.29
N LEU A 36 9.12 10.23 4.85
CA LEU A 36 7.85 10.63 5.48
C LEU A 36 6.73 10.73 4.46
N ALA A 37 7.00 11.30 3.29
CA ALA A 37 6.02 11.40 2.22
C ALA A 37 5.61 10.02 1.71
N MET A 38 6.56 9.10 1.54
CA MET A 38 6.30 7.72 1.11
C MET A 38 5.41 6.99 2.13
N ARG A 39 5.75 7.11 3.41
CA ARG A 39 4.95 6.49 4.48
C ARG A 39 3.54 7.05 4.51
N TYR A 40 3.40 8.37 4.39
CA TYR A 40 2.10 9.02 4.34
C TYR A 40 1.26 8.48 3.18
N ALA A 41 1.89 8.29 2.02
CA ALA A 41 1.19 7.82 0.81
C ALA A 41 0.71 6.37 0.95
N VAL A 42 1.50 5.50 1.58
CA VAL A 42 1.22 4.06 1.56
C VAL A 42 0.61 3.53 2.86
N LEU A 43 0.85 4.19 4.00
CA LEU A 43 0.43 3.65 5.31
C LEU A 43 -0.89 4.20 5.82
N ASP A 44 -1.63 4.99 5.04
CA ASP A 44 -2.87 5.60 5.51
C ASP A 44 -4.09 4.66 5.41
N GLY A 45 -3.87 3.39 5.25
CA GLY A 45 -4.94 2.41 5.18
C GLY A 45 -5.29 1.99 3.76
N GLY A 46 -6.49 1.49 3.58
CA GLY A 46 -6.95 0.96 2.32
C GLY A 46 -7.21 -0.54 2.42
N LYS A 47 -7.85 -1.10 1.41
CA LYS A 47 -8.28 -2.50 1.43
C LYS A 47 -7.15 -3.48 1.13
N ARG A 48 -6.06 -3.01 0.58
CA ARG A 48 -4.91 -3.85 0.20
C ARG A 48 -5.30 -4.96 -0.77
N LEU A 49 -6.24 -4.70 -1.66
CA LEU A 49 -6.75 -5.72 -2.57
C LEU A 49 -5.65 -6.33 -3.45
N ARG A 50 -4.77 -5.50 -4.01
CA ARG A 50 -3.71 -5.97 -4.89
C ARG A 50 -2.71 -6.88 -4.18
N PRO A 51 -2.19 -6.51 -3.00
CA PRO A 51 -1.36 -7.42 -2.22
C PRO A 51 -2.06 -8.72 -1.87
N LEU A 52 -3.34 -8.67 -1.50
CA LEU A 52 -4.10 -9.87 -1.14
C LEU A 52 -4.24 -10.83 -2.32
N LEU A 53 -4.42 -10.29 -3.53
CA LEU A 53 -4.49 -11.11 -4.74
C LEU A 53 -3.15 -11.82 -5.01
N VAL A 54 -2.04 -11.14 -4.80
CA VAL A 54 -0.71 -11.75 -4.96
C VAL A 54 -0.55 -12.91 -3.97
N LEU A 55 -0.91 -12.68 -2.71
CA LEU A 55 -0.76 -13.72 -1.67
C LEU A 55 -1.70 -14.90 -1.94
N ALA A 56 -2.93 -14.63 -2.36
CA ALA A 56 -3.89 -15.69 -2.68
C ALA A 56 -3.40 -16.53 -3.87
N ALA A 57 -2.88 -15.87 -4.91
CA ALA A 57 -2.36 -16.58 -6.08
C ALA A 57 -1.17 -17.46 -5.70
N CYS A 58 -0.29 -16.96 -4.83
CA CYS A 58 0.84 -17.73 -4.36
C CYS A 58 0.39 -18.99 -3.61
N GLU A 59 -0.59 -18.86 -2.72
CA GLU A 59 -1.11 -20.02 -2.00
C GLU A 59 -1.75 -21.03 -2.94
N ALA A 60 -2.47 -20.54 -3.95
CA ALA A 60 -3.14 -21.41 -4.91
C ALA A 60 -2.17 -22.32 -5.68
N VAL A 61 -0.95 -21.84 -5.92
CA VAL A 61 0.08 -22.62 -6.63
C VAL A 61 1.16 -23.14 -5.69
N GLN A 62 0.95 -23.04 -4.38
CA GLN A 62 1.89 -23.50 -3.36
C GLN A 62 3.27 -22.87 -3.51
N GLY A 63 3.31 -21.58 -3.80
CA GLY A 63 4.53 -20.84 -3.99
C GLY A 63 5.19 -20.42 -2.66
N HIS A 64 6.31 -19.73 -2.77
CA HIS A 64 7.08 -19.30 -1.60
C HIS A 64 6.49 -18.01 -1.00
N ALA A 65 6.00 -18.09 0.23
CA ALA A 65 5.27 -16.99 0.89
C ALA A 65 6.13 -15.72 1.06
N GLY A 66 7.40 -15.87 1.41
CA GLY A 66 8.29 -14.71 1.59
C GLY A 66 8.49 -13.92 0.30
N THR A 67 8.66 -14.62 -0.82
CA THR A 67 8.78 -13.99 -2.13
C THR A 67 7.47 -13.30 -2.51
N ALA A 68 6.33 -13.96 -2.25
CA ALA A 68 5.02 -13.38 -2.53
C ALA A 68 4.77 -12.11 -1.73
N LEU A 69 5.20 -12.07 -0.46
CA LEU A 69 5.03 -10.88 0.37
C LEU A 69 5.80 -9.69 -0.20
N ARG A 70 7.00 -9.90 -0.71
CA ARG A 70 7.77 -8.84 -1.36
C ARG A 70 7.06 -8.34 -2.62
N ALA A 71 6.57 -9.24 -3.45
CA ALA A 71 5.80 -8.87 -4.65
C ALA A 71 4.51 -8.15 -4.27
N ALA A 72 3.83 -8.60 -3.23
CA ALA A 72 2.61 -7.97 -2.74
C ALA A 72 2.86 -6.52 -2.32
N CYS A 73 3.92 -6.28 -1.57
CA CYS A 73 4.28 -4.92 -1.17
C CYS A 73 4.71 -4.07 -2.36
N ALA A 74 5.42 -4.65 -3.33
CA ALA A 74 5.85 -3.93 -4.52
C ALA A 74 4.65 -3.43 -5.33
N VAL A 75 3.64 -4.27 -5.56
CA VAL A 75 2.45 -3.84 -6.32
C VAL A 75 1.65 -2.79 -5.55
N GLU A 76 1.63 -2.86 -4.23
CA GLU A 76 0.95 -1.85 -3.43
C GLU A 76 1.68 -0.51 -3.48
N LEU A 77 3.01 -0.51 -3.46
CA LEU A 77 3.79 0.71 -3.61
C LEU A 77 3.59 1.35 -4.99
N ILE A 78 3.52 0.54 -6.04
CA ILE A 78 3.21 1.03 -7.39
C ILE A 78 1.80 1.66 -7.41
N HIS A 79 0.84 1.01 -6.78
CA HIS A 79 -0.52 1.55 -6.68
C HIS A 79 -0.51 2.87 -5.92
N ALA A 80 0.20 2.95 -4.80
CA ALA A 80 0.27 4.17 -4.00
C ALA A 80 0.84 5.35 -4.79
N TYR A 81 1.95 5.14 -5.51
CA TYR A 81 2.53 6.25 -6.28
C TYR A 81 1.60 6.69 -7.41
N SER A 82 0.88 5.76 -8.02
CA SER A 82 -0.06 6.13 -9.08
C SER A 82 -1.16 7.03 -8.57
N LEU A 83 -1.66 6.77 -7.35
CA LEU A 83 -2.66 7.63 -6.71
C LEU A 83 -2.10 9.00 -6.39
N VAL A 84 -0.86 9.07 -5.88
CA VAL A 84 -0.20 10.34 -5.58
C VAL A 84 -0.12 11.21 -6.84
N HIS A 85 0.31 10.64 -7.94
CA HIS A 85 0.47 11.38 -9.20
C HIS A 85 -0.88 11.77 -9.81
N ASP A 86 -1.88 10.88 -9.76
CA ASP A 86 -3.21 11.18 -10.24
C ASP A 86 -3.86 12.34 -9.48
N ASP A 87 -3.55 12.49 -8.19
CA ASP A 87 -4.09 13.55 -7.35
C ASP A 87 -3.46 14.93 -7.63
N MET A 88 -2.33 14.98 -8.30
CA MET A 88 -1.60 16.24 -8.51
C MET A 88 -2.38 17.24 -9.39
N PRO A 89 -2.09 18.54 -9.24
CA PRO A 89 -2.81 19.58 -10.01
C PRO A 89 -2.76 19.39 -11.52
N CYS A 90 -1.69 18.79 -12.05
CA CYS A 90 -1.55 18.53 -13.48
C CYS A 90 -2.41 17.35 -13.96
N MET A 91 -3.00 16.59 -13.04
CA MET A 91 -3.84 15.45 -13.34
C MET A 91 -5.26 15.72 -12.83
N ASP A 92 -5.73 15.00 -11.81
CA ASP A 92 -7.10 15.14 -11.30
C ASP A 92 -7.28 16.31 -10.34
N ASN A 93 -6.20 16.87 -9.83
CA ASN A 93 -6.21 18.01 -8.91
C ASN A 93 -7.07 17.75 -7.66
N ASP A 94 -6.91 16.57 -7.07
CA ASP A 94 -7.63 16.22 -5.85
C ASP A 94 -6.86 16.71 -4.63
N VAL A 95 -7.57 17.32 -3.68
CA VAL A 95 -6.93 17.85 -2.45
C VAL A 95 -7.16 16.96 -1.24
N LEU A 96 -8.09 16.02 -1.32
CA LEU A 96 -8.40 15.07 -0.25
C LEU A 96 -8.47 13.66 -0.78
N ARG A 97 -8.00 12.71 0.03
CA ARG A 97 -8.14 11.28 -0.22
C ARG A 97 -8.38 10.59 1.11
N ARG A 98 -9.47 9.81 1.21
CA ARG A 98 -9.91 9.17 2.46
C ARG A 98 -10.01 10.16 3.62
N GLY A 99 -10.48 11.38 3.33
CA GLY A 99 -10.65 12.42 4.34
C GLY A 99 -9.37 13.10 4.80
N LYS A 100 -8.22 12.79 4.19
CA LYS A 100 -6.92 13.39 4.52
C LYS A 100 -6.39 14.19 3.35
N PRO A 101 -5.59 15.24 3.58
CA PRO A 101 -4.94 15.96 2.50
C PRO A 101 -4.14 14.99 1.62
N THR A 102 -4.18 15.20 0.30
CA THR A 102 -3.36 14.43 -0.64
C THR A 102 -1.88 14.77 -0.44
N VAL A 103 -0.99 13.94 -0.98
CA VAL A 103 0.45 14.07 -0.72
C VAL A 103 0.98 15.43 -1.17
N HIS A 104 0.57 15.92 -2.33
CA HIS A 104 1.07 17.22 -2.81
C HIS A 104 0.57 18.40 -1.96
N VAL A 105 -0.60 18.25 -1.32
CA VAL A 105 -1.11 19.26 -0.39
C VAL A 105 -0.31 19.22 0.91
N GLN A 106 -0.03 18.02 1.42
CA GLN A 106 0.63 17.85 2.71
C GLN A 106 2.14 18.11 2.63
N PHE A 107 2.80 17.71 1.55
CA PHE A 107 4.26 17.74 1.42
C PHE A 107 4.77 18.62 0.29
N GLY A 108 3.88 19.14 -0.56
CA GLY A 108 4.26 19.93 -1.73
C GLY A 108 4.41 19.09 -2.99
N GLU A 109 4.29 19.76 -4.14
CA GLU A 109 4.33 19.07 -5.43
C GLU A 109 5.70 18.44 -5.72
N ALA A 110 6.78 19.08 -5.26
CA ALA A 110 8.12 18.56 -5.50
C ALA A 110 8.34 17.22 -4.81
N GLN A 111 7.80 17.04 -3.60
CA GLN A 111 7.90 15.76 -2.90
C GLN A 111 6.96 14.72 -3.52
N ALA A 112 5.79 15.14 -3.95
CA ALA A 112 4.85 14.22 -4.57
C ALA A 112 5.37 13.71 -5.91
#